data_0ca11a7b5a570f57f6f39bb6063a1f77
#
_entry.id   0ca11a7b5a570f57f6f39bb6063a1f77
#
_cell.length_a   1.000
_cell.length_b   1.000
_cell.length_c   1.000
_cell.angle_alpha   90.00
_cell.angle_beta   90.00
_cell.angle_gamma   90.00
#
_symmetry.space_group_name_H-M   'P 1'
#
loop_
_entity.id
_entity.type
_entity.pdbx_description
1 polymer ?
#
loop_
_entity_poly.entity_id
_entity_poly.type
_entity_poly.pdbx_seq_one_letter_code
_entity_poly.pdbx_strand_id
1 'polypeptide(L)'
;MLKLIKLIKKEMTLAVSPISYIFILFGLMAFLPGYPILLSSFFVCLGIFQSFQYARESNDIMYTVLLPVTKSDIIKAKYIVYLIIEMSYFLVTVITVLIRMTILSEALIYINNKLMNANFVYLGFVLLILGTFNLIFVGGFFKTAYKFSKPFVEFIFASFFIVCIGETLFHIPKFMVLNDVGFKNIGIQMIFFVLGIILFSLLTFISYYRSINKFNKVDL
;
A
#
# COMPACT_ATOMS: atom_id res chain seq x y z
N MET A 1 26.65 -3.63 4.62
CA MET A 1 25.54 -4.57 4.84
C MET A 1 25.07 -4.60 6.30
N LEU A 2 25.94 -4.90 7.29
CA LEU A 2 25.57 -4.92 8.73
C LEU A 2 24.95 -3.61 9.26
N LYS A 3 25.42 -2.42 8.82
CA LYS A 3 24.87 -1.13 9.23
C LYS A 3 23.40 -0.97 8.79
N LEU A 4 23.06 -1.34 7.55
CA LEU A 4 21.70 -1.26 7.03
C LEU A 4 20.73 -2.19 7.78
N ILE A 5 21.14 -3.41 8.08
CA ILE A 5 20.32 -4.36 8.85
C ILE A 5 20.01 -3.83 10.25
N LYS A 6 21.01 -3.24 10.92
CA LYS A 6 20.83 -2.61 12.24
C LYS A 6 19.85 -1.44 12.16
N LEU A 7 19.91 -0.65 11.07
CA LEU A 7 19.05 0.48 10.84
C LEU A 7 17.59 0.03 10.56
N ILE A 8 17.40 -1.00 9.74
CA ILE A 8 16.09 -1.63 9.50
C ILE A 8 15.49 -2.14 10.82
N LYS A 9 16.28 -2.87 11.64
CA LYS A 9 15.81 -3.35 12.94
C LYS A 9 15.40 -2.21 13.85
N LYS A 10 16.18 -1.12 13.90
CA LYS A 10 15.86 0.09 14.65
C LYS A 10 14.55 0.71 14.17
N GLU A 11 14.35 0.87 12.86
CA GLU A 11 13.13 1.42 12.30
C GLU A 11 11.90 0.57 12.66
N MET A 12 11.99 -0.76 12.51
CA MET A 12 10.90 -1.68 12.86
C MET A 12 10.53 -1.64 14.34
N THR A 13 11.51 -1.42 15.23
CA THR A 13 11.28 -1.51 16.68
C THR A 13 10.90 -0.16 17.30
N LEU A 14 11.45 0.94 16.78
CA LEU A 14 11.34 2.25 17.41
C LEU A 14 10.49 3.27 16.60
N ALA A 15 10.44 3.14 15.28
CA ALA A 15 9.79 4.12 14.43
C ALA A 15 8.42 3.67 13.91
N VAL A 16 8.19 2.35 13.79
CA VAL A 16 6.90 1.82 13.31
C VAL A 16 5.87 1.81 14.45
N SER A 17 4.71 2.39 14.18
CA SER A 17 3.58 2.34 15.10
C SER A 17 3.04 0.90 15.20
N PRO A 18 2.70 0.40 16.41
CA PRO A 18 2.07 -0.92 16.58
C PRO A 18 0.80 -1.12 15.75
N ILE A 19 0.05 -0.05 15.51
CA ILE A 19 -1.18 -0.08 14.70
C ILE A 19 -0.88 -0.49 13.25
N SER A 20 0.29 -0.16 12.71
CA SER A 20 0.69 -0.56 11.36
C SER A 20 0.71 -2.09 11.21
N TYR A 21 1.12 -2.80 12.23
CA TYR A 21 1.13 -4.27 12.24
C TYR A 21 -0.30 -4.85 12.33
N ILE A 22 -1.17 -4.21 13.10
CA ILE A 22 -2.58 -4.62 13.21
C ILE A 22 -3.28 -4.46 11.86
N PHE A 23 -3.00 -3.39 11.12
CA PHE A 23 -3.62 -3.12 9.83
C PHE A 23 -3.19 -4.07 8.72
N ILE A 24 -2.13 -4.88 8.90
CA ILE A 24 -1.81 -5.99 8.02
C ILE A 24 -2.98 -6.98 7.94
N LEU A 25 -3.66 -7.22 9.06
CA LEU A 25 -4.81 -8.14 9.12
C LEU A 25 -6.05 -7.62 8.35
N PHE A 26 -6.06 -6.34 7.96
CA PHE A 26 -7.16 -5.79 7.16
C PHE A 26 -7.21 -6.35 5.73
N GLY A 27 -6.18 -7.08 5.29
CA GLY A 27 -6.27 -7.95 4.11
C GLY A 27 -7.41 -8.98 4.20
N LEU A 28 -7.82 -9.38 5.41
CA LEU A 28 -8.98 -10.26 5.65
C LEU A 28 -10.33 -9.58 5.36
N MET A 29 -10.38 -8.25 5.25
CA MET A 29 -11.63 -7.55 4.94
C MET A 29 -12.18 -7.92 3.56
N ALA A 30 -11.37 -8.51 2.68
CA ALA A 30 -11.84 -9.07 1.43
C ALA A 30 -12.87 -10.22 1.62
N PHE A 31 -13.04 -10.78 2.83
CA PHE A 31 -14.12 -11.71 3.16
C PHE A 31 -15.45 -11.03 3.46
N LEU A 32 -15.49 -9.72 3.70
CA LEU A 32 -16.71 -9.01 4.07
C LEU A 32 -17.58 -8.76 2.82
N PRO A 33 -18.77 -9.38 2.71
CA PRO A 33 -19.69 -9.08 1.63
C PRO A 33 -20.35 -7.73 1.85
N GLY A 34 -20.66 -7.02 0.76
CA GLY A 34 -21.32 -5.71 0.83
C GLY A 34 -20.44 -4.58 1.38
N TYR A 35 -19.15 -4.78 1.49
CA TYR A 35 -18.16 -3.79 1.89
C TYR A 35 -17.22 -3.44 0.71
N PRO A 36 -16.88 -2.15 0.48
CA PRO A 36 -15.91 -1.76 -0.55
C PRO A 36 -14.52 -2.26 -0.17
N ILE A 37 -14.18 -3.47 -0.61
CA ILE A 37 -12.97 -4.18 -0.17
C ILE A 37 -11.66 -3.45 -0.48
N LEU A 38 -11.65 -2.56 -1.48
CA LEU A 38 -10.50 -1.70 -1.78
C LEU A 38 -10.11 -0.75 -0.64
N LEU A 39 -11.07 -0.39 0.25
CA LEU A 39 -10.78 0.46 1.40
C LEU A 39 -9.83 -0.22 2.40
N SER A 40 -9.70 -1.53 2.38
CA SER A 40 -8.73 -2.25 3.22
C SER A 40 -7.29 -1.80 2.95
N SER A 41 -6.95 -1.48 1.71
CA SER A 41 -5.63 -0.97 1.34
C SER A 41 -5.37 0.45 1.86
N PHE A 42 -6.41 1.27 1.99
CA PHE A 42 -6.29 2.58 2.64
C PHE A 42 -5.91 2.47 4.11
N PHE A 43 -6.45 1.47 4.83
CA PHE A 43 -6.13 1.30 6.27
C PHE A 43 -4.66 0.93 6.50
N VAL A 44 -4.05 0.08 5.69
CA VAL A 44 -2.61 -0.20 5.84
C VAL A 44 -1.77 1.04 5.54
N CYS A 45 -2.15 1.85 4.54
CA CYS A 45 -1.51 3.14 4.28
C CYS A 45 -1.67 4.11 5.47
N LEU A 46 -2.85 4.12 6.11
CA LEU A 46 -3.09 4.90 7.34
C LEU A 46 -2.20 4.44 8.50
N GLY A 47 -1.98 3.14 8.65
CA GLY A 47 -1.04 2.60 9.64
C GLY A 47 0.39 3.10 9.41
N ILE A 48 0.86 3.03 8.16
CA ILE A 48 2.19 3.55 7.83
C ILE A 48 2.25 5.08 8.06
N PHE A 49 1.20 5.83 7.70
CA PHE A 49 1.11 7.25 8.01
C PHE A 49 1.26 7.54 9.51
N GLN A 50 0.61 6.76 10.37
CA GLN A 50 0.77 6.88 11.82
C GLN A 50 2.20 6.60 12.29
N SER A 51 2.93 5.71 11.61
CA SER A 51 4.36 5.52 11.89
C SER A 51 5.18 6.77 11.59
N PHE A 52 4.85 7.52 10.55
CA PHE A 52 5.51 8.80 10.28
C PHE A 52 5.16 9.87 11.33
N GLN A 53 3.92 9.89 11.84
CA GLN A 53 3.54 10.78 12.94
C GLN A 53 4.33 10.45 14.21
N TYR A 54 4.37 9.17 14.58
CA TYR A 54 5.09 8.68 15.75
C TYR A 54 6.60 8.98 15.66
N ALA A 55 7.21 8.73 14.50
CA ALA A 55 8.61 9.03 14.24
C ALA A 55 8.91 10.55 14.30
N ARG A 56 7.95 11.41 13.92
CA ARG A 56 8.09 12.87 14.07
C ARG A 56 8.02 13.29 15.54
N GLU A 57 7.05 12.79 16.30
CA GLU A 57 6.87 13.12 17.72
C GLU A 57 8.11 12.74 18.54
N SER A 58 8.73 11.61 18.22
CA SER A 58 9.97 11.14 18.85
C SER A 58 11.25 11.77 18.28
N ASN A 59 11.16 12.72 17.34
CA ASN A 59 12.29 13.29 16.62
C ASN A 59 13.24 12.26 16.00
N ASP A 60 12.72 11.10 15.60
CA ASP A 60 13.48 9.94 15.12
C ASP A 60 14.47 10.28 14.00
N ILE A 61 14.07 11.13 13.03
CA ILE A 61 14.93 11.50 11.92
C ILE A 61 16.15 12.28 12.40
N MET A 62 15.96 13.24 13.32
CA MET A 62 17.05 14.05 13.87
C MET A 62 18.07 13.17 14.60
N TYR A 63 17.59 12.28 15.47
CA TYR A 63 18.48 11.34 16.17
C TYR A 63 19.18 10.37 15.21
N THR A 64 18.49 9.92 14.16
CA THR A 64 19.08 8.99 13.20
C THR A 64 20.18 9.63 12.34
N VAL A 65 20.05 10.92 12.01
CA VAL A 65 21.07 11.66 11.25
C VAL A 65 22.36 11.87 12.06
N LEU A 66 22.28 11.88 13.40
CA LEU A 66 23.47 11.95 14.27
C LEU A 66 24.27 10.65 14.32
N LEU A 67 23.70 9.52 13.85
CA LEU A 67 24.42 8.27 13.74
C LEU A 67 25.41 8.29 12.55
N PRO A 68 26.49 7.46 12.58
CA PRO A 68 27.47 7.41 11.49
C PRO A 68 26.91 6.64 10.27
N VAL A 69 25.80 7.15 9.70
CA VAL A 69 25.08 6.60 8.54
C VAL A 69 24.82 7.73 7.52
N THR A 70 24.68 7.37 6.25
CA THR A 70 24.35 8.36 5.22
C THR A 70 22.85 8.66 5.19
N LYS A 71 22.46 9.86 4.75
CA LYS A 71 21.04 10.21 4.53
C LYS A 71 20.35 9.21 3.58
N SER A 72 21.08 8.69 2.60
CA SER A 72 20.58 7.65 1.67
C SER A 72 20.28 6.33 2.38
N ASP A 73 21.12 5.93 3.36
CA ASP A 73 20.88 4.69 4.13
C ASP A 73 19.62 4.81 4.99
N ILE A 74 19.36 5.99 5.54
CA ILE A 74 18.14 6.27 6.33
C ILE A 74 16.90 6.06 5.47
N ILE A 75 16.85 6.69 4.28
CA ILE A 75 15.72 6.53 3.36
C ILE A 75 15.56 5.07 2.94
N LYS A 76 16.67 4.43 2.58
CA LYS A 76 16.66 3.03 2.16
C LYS A 76 16.06 2.13 3.24
N ALA A 77 16.47 2.31 4.51
CA ALA A 77 15.94 1.55 5.62
C ALA A 77 14.44 1.77 5.80
N LYS A 78 13.98 3.04 5.76
CA LYS A 78 12.54 3.37 5.89
C LYS A 78 11.72 2.75 4.75
N TYR A 79 12.16 2.87 3.49
CA TYR A 79 11.47 2.24 2.37
C TYR A 79 11.38 0.73 2.50
N ILE A 80 12.47 0.06 2.91
CA ILE A 80 12.45 -1.39 3.12
C ILE A 80 11.42 -1.77 4.19
N VAL A 81 11.37 -1.04 5.30
CA VAL A 81 10.42 -1.34 6.39
C VAL A 81 8.98 -1.15 5.94
N TYR A 82 8.66 -0.06 5.25
CA TYR A 82 7.30 0.16 4.76
C TYR A 82 6.90 -0.83 3.68
N LEU A 83 7.82 -1.19 2.78
CA LEU A 83 7.59 -2.25 1.80
C LEU A 83 7.35 -3.62 2.47
N ILE A 84 8.02 -3.93 3.57
CA ILE A 84 7.76 -5.16 4.33
C ILE A 84 6.31 -5.15 4.84
N ILE A 85 5.83 -4.04 5.40
CA ILE A 85 4.46 -3.93 5.91
C ILE A 85 3.45 -4.05 4.76
N GLU A 86 3.66 -3.33 3.66
CA GLU A 86 2.80 -3.37 2.47
C GLU A 86 2.73 -4.78 1.87
N MET A 87 3.87 -5.44 1.71
CA MET A 87 3.94 -6.79 1.15
C MET A 87 3.36 -7.84 2.09
N SER A 88 3.49 -7.66 3.41
CA SER A 88 2.83 -8.52 4.39
C SER A 88 1.30 -8.41 4.30
N TYR A 89 0.77 -7.18 4.22
CA TYR A 89 -0.65 -6.92 3.97
C TYR A 89 -1.09 -7.53 2.63
N PHE A 90 -0.32 -7.31 1.57
CA PHE A 90 -0.63 -7.83 0.24
C PHE A 90 -0.67 -9.36 0.24
N LEU A 91 0.25 -10.02 0.94
CA LEU A 91 0.28 -11.47 1.08
C LEU A 91 -1.00 -12.00 1.77
N VAL A 92 -1.43 -11.37 2.87
CA VAL A 92 -2.69 -11.70 3.54
C VAL A 92 -3.87 -11.52 2.57
N THR A 93 -3.90 -10.42 1.82
CA THR A 93 -4.92 -10.14 0.82
C THR A 93 -4.95 -11.19 -0.29
N VAL A 94 -3.79 -11.61 -0.81
CA VAL A 94 -3.67 -12.67 -1.83
C VAL A 94 -4.24 -13.98 -1.31
N ILE A 95 -3.87 -14.39 -0.09
CA ILE A 95 -4.42 -15.62 0.53
C ILE A 95 -5.94 -15.54 0.61
N THR A 96 -6.47 -14.42 1.07
CA THR A 96 -7.93 -14.19 1.19
C THR A 96 -8.62 -14.27 -0.17
N VAL A 97 -8.04 -13.65 -1.20
CA VAL A 97 -8.55 -13.70 -2.58
C VAL A 97 -8.55 -15.13 -3.12
N LEU A 98 -7.47 -15.87 -2.94
CA LEU A 98 -7.39 -17.26 -3.39
C LEU A 98 -8.44 -18.12 -2.72
N ILE A 99 -8.69 -17.97 -1.41
CA ILE A 99 -9.77 -18.69 -0.70
C ILE A 99 -11.13 -18.31 -1.29
N ARG A 100 -11.39 -17.04 -1.57
CA ARG A 100 -12.64 -16.60 -2.20
C ARG A 100 -12.83 -17.13 -3.61
N MET A 101 -11.77 -17.17 -4.40
CA MET A 101 -11.84 -17.65 -5.79
C MET A 101 -11.96 -19.17 -5.90
N THR A 102 -11.53 -19.92 -4.89
CA THR A 102 -11.57 -21.40 -4.87
C THR A 102 -12.74 -21.91 -4.04
N ILE A 103 -12.65 -21.81 -2.71
CA ILE A 103 -13.56 -22.44 -1.76
C ILE A 103 -14.93 -21.72 -1.74
N LEU A 104 -14.94 -20.40 -1.86
CA LEU A 104 -16.14 -19.58 -1.70
C LEU A 104 -16.72 -19.08 -3.02
N SER A 105 -16.23 -19.55 -4.15
CA SER A 105 -16.66 -19.11 -5.49
C SER A 105 -18.15 -19.36 -5.78
N GLU A 106 -18.74 -20.39 -5.19
CA GLU A 106 -20.16 -20.76 -5.37
C GLU A 106 -21.09 -20.19 -4.30
N ALA A 107 -20.54 -19.49 -3.31
CA ALA A 107 -21.36 -18.93 -2.24
C ALA A 107 -22.24 -17.77 -2.75
N LEU A 108 -23.56 -17.91 -2.61
CA LEU A 108 -24.56 -16.95 -3.12
C LEU A 108 -24.34 -15.54 -2.63
N ILE A 109 -23.78 -15.37 -1.42
CA ILE A 109 -23.50 -14.05 -0.83
C ILE A 109 -22.47 -13.26 -1.63
N TYR A 110 -21.54 -13.94 -2.32
CA TYR A 110 -20.53 -13.30 -3.16
C TYR A 110 -20.94 -13.20 -4.63
N ILE A 111 -21.72 -14.17 -5.13
CA ILE A 111 -22.27 -14.13 -6.49
C ILE A 111 -23.21 -12.93 -6.64
N ASN A 112 -24.04 -12.67 -5.63
CA ASN A 112 -25.01 -11.58 -5.62
C ASN A 112 -24.42 -10.24 -5.12
N ASN A 113 -23.12 -10.19 -4.87
CA ASN A 113 -22.47 -8.96 -4.40
C ASN A 113 -22.50 -7.88 -5.49
N LYS A 114 -23.05 -6.70 -5.13
CA LYS A 114 -23.13 -5.55 -6.04
C LYS A 114 -21.84 -4.71 -6.07
N LEU A 115 -20.92 -4.98 -5.17
CA LEU A 115 -19.62 -4.30 -5.09
C LEU A 115 -18.54 -5.16 -5.76
N MET A 116 -17.32 -4.62 -5.80
CA MET A 116 -16.18 -5.33 -6.37
C MET A 116 -15.95 -6.70 -5.71
N ASN A 117 -15.78 -7.73 -6.52
CA ASN A 117 -15.41 -9.06 -6.05
C ASN A 117 -13.91 -9.18 -5.82
N ALA A 118 -13.53 -10.03 -4.86
CA ALA A 118 -12.14 -10.35 -4.61
C ALA A 118 -11.61 -11.31 -5.67
N ASN A 119 -10.93 -10.77 -6.68
CA ASN A 119 -10.32 -11.47 -7.79
C ASN A 119 -8.95 -10.83 -8.14
N PHE A 120 -8.30 -11.24 -9.22
CA PHE A 120 -7.00 -10.68 -9.61
C PHE A 120 -7.07 -9.20 -10.03
N VAL A 121 -8.22 -8.73 -10.53
CA VAL A 121 -8.42 -7.29 -10.82
C VAL A 121 -8.35 -6.48 -9.52
N TYR A 122 -9.01 -6.94 -8.47
CA TYR A 122 -8.94 -6.34 -7.14
C TYR A 122 -7.49 -6.25 -6.63
N LEU A 123 -6.70 -7.32 -6.77
CA LEU A 123 -5.28 -7.32 -6.39
C LEU A 123 -4.48 -6.27 -7.18
N GLY A 124 -4.80 -6.08 -8.45
CA GLY A 124 -4.18 -5.02 -9.28
C GLY A 124 -4.49 -3.62 -8.76
N PHE A 125 -5.73 -3.33 -8.37
CA PHE A 125 -6.12 -2.06 -7.77
C PHE A 125 -5.50 -1.85 -6.38
N VAL A 126 -5.40 -2.89 -5.55
CA VAL A 126 -4.67 -2.83 -4.26
C VAL A 126 -3.24 -2.36 -4.48
N LEU A 127 -2.50 -2.98 -5.41
CA LEU A 127 -1.13 -2.59 -5.74
C LEU A 127 -1.05 -1.16 -6.27
N LEU A 128 -2.02 -0.72 -7.07
CA LEU A 128 -2.08 0.66 -7.55
C LEU A 128 -2.24 1.66 -6.39
N ILE A 129 -3.08 1.37 -5.40
CA ILE A 129 -3.26 2.23 -4.22
C ILE A 129 -1.96 2.29 -3.40
N LEU A 130 -1.30 1.14 -3.14
CA LEU A 130 -0.04 1.10 -2.42
C LEU A 130 1.08 1.87 -3.16
N GLY A 131 1.20 1.68 -4.47
CA GLY A 131 2.18 2.43 -5.29
C GLY A 131 1.90 3.94 -5.29
N THR A 132 0.63 4.34 -5.35
CA THR A 132 0.22 5.74 -5.27
C THR A 132 0.55 6.33 -3.90
N PHE A 133 0.36 5.59 -2.81
CA PHE A 133 0.77 5.97 -1.47
C PHE A 133 2.28 6.23 -1.41
N ASN A 134 3.08 5.30 -1.92
CA ASN A 134 4.53 5.46 -1.96
C ASN A 134 4.94 6.71 -2.74
N LEU A 135 4.33 6.96 -3.90
CA LEU A 135 4.69 8.10 -4.75
C LEU A 135 4.29 9.45 -4.11
N ILE A 136 3.04 9.56 -3.65
CA ILE A 136 2.49 10.84 -3.18
C ILE A 136 2.90 11.09 -1.74
N PHE A 137 2.61 10.14 -0.83
CA PHE A 137 2.82 10.37 0.59
C PHE A 137 4.30 10.20 0.97
N VAL A 138 4.88 9.01 0.75
CA VAL A 138 6.25 8.74 1.19
C VAL A 138 7.25 9.66 0.46
N GLY A 139 7.13 9.77 -0.87
CA GLY A 139 7.95 10.67 -1.69
C GLY A 139 7.72 12.16 -1.41
N GLY A 140 6.50 12.54 -0.99
CA GLY A 140 6.14 13.90 -0.58
C GLY A 140 6.72 14.28 0.78
N PHE A 141 6.70 13.36 1.75
CA PHE A 141 7.24 13.55 3.08
C PHE A 141 8.73 13.91 3.05
N PHE A 142 9.56 13.17 2.31
CA PHE A 142 11.00 13.39 2.24
C PHE A 142 11.40 14.70 1.53
N LYS A 143 10.45 15.44 0.96
CA LYS A 143 10.70 16.78 0.43
C LYS A 143 11.05 17.78 1.54
N THR A 144 10.45 17.62 2.72
CA THR A 144 10.61 18.55 3.85
C THR A 144 11.08 17.84 5.13
N ALA A 145 10.95 16.52 5.20
CA ALA A 145 11.19 15.64 6.36
C ALA A 145 10.29 15.90 7.59
N TYR A 146 9.37 16.88 7.53
CA TYR A 146 8.51 17.26 8.64
C TYR A 146 7.04 17.41 8.27
N LYS A 147 6.75 17.86 7.04
CA LYS A 147 5.37 18.16 6.60
C LYS A 147 4.74 16.91 6.00
N PHE A 148 3.93 16.21 6.78
CA PHE A 148 3.24 15.00 6.35
C PHE A 148 1.77 15.23 6.01
N SER A 149 1.13 16.30 6.52
CA SER A 149 -0.32 16.50 6.36
C SER A 149 -0.71 16.72 4.89
N LYS A 150 -0.01 17.62 4.17
CA LYS A 150 -0.33 17.91 2.77
C LYS A 150 -0.17 16.68 1.87
N PRO A 151 0.97 15.95 1.87
CA PRO A 151 1.10 14.74 1.06
C PRO A 151 0.06 13.67 1.40
N PHE A 152 -0.36 13.57 2.67
CA PHE A 152 -1.36 12.59 3.05
C PHE A 152 -2.76 12.97 2.55
N VAL A 153 -3.14 14.24 2.62
CA VAL A 153 -4.41 14.72 2.05
C VAL A 153 -4.44 14.50 0.53
N GLU A 154 -3.35 14.81 -0.18
CA GLU A 154 -3.24 14.53 -1.63
C GLU A 154 -3.41 13.02 -1.92
N PHE A 155 -2.84 12.15 -1.09
CA PHE A 155 -3.02 10.70 -1.19
C PHE A 155 -4.47 10.28 -0.92
N ILE A 156 -5.15 10.83 0.10
CA ILE A 156 -6.56 10.52 0.38
C ILE A 156 -7.43 10.76 -0.85
N PHE A 157 -7.30 11.91 -1.50
CA PHE A 157 -8.06 12.22 -2.71
C PHE A 157 -7.72 11.26 -3.86
N ALA A 158 -6.44 10.97 -4.07
CA ALA A 158 -6.00 10.03 -5.11
C ALA A 158 -6.51 8.61 -4.85
N SER A 159 -6.40 8.11 -3.61
CA SER A 159 -6.88 6.76 -3.25
C SER A 159 -8.39 6.64 -3.37
N PHE A 160 -9.13 7.68 -2.90
CA PHE A 160 -10.59 7.70 -3.04
C PHE A 160 -11.02 7.66 -4.52
N PHE A 161 -10.33 8.41 -5.37
CA PHE A 161 -10.59 8.39 -6.81
C PHE A 161 -10.34 7.00 -7.43
N ILE A 162 -9.24 6.32 -7.03
CA ILE A 162 -8.94 4.95 -7.48
C ILE A 162 -10.02 3.97 -7.00
N VAL A 163 -10.46 4.08 -5.73
CA VAL A 163 -11.54 3.25 -5.18
C VAL A 163 -12.84 3.48 -5.95
N CYS A 164 -13.22 4.74 -6.22
CA CYS A 164 -14.41 5.04 -7.01
C CYS A 164 -14.34 4.41 -8.41
N ILE A 165 -13.19 4.51 -9.09
CA ILE A 165 -13.02 3.86 -10.40
C ILE A 165 -13.15 2.35 -10.27
N GLY A 166 -12.46 1.73 -9.30
CA GLY A 166 -12.50 0.28 -9.09
C GLY A 166 -13.90 -0.25 -8.83
N GLU A 167 -14.69 0.48 -7.99
CA GLU A 167 -16.06 0.08 -7.65
C GLU A 167 -17.10 0.41 -8.74
N THR A 168 -16.83 1.35 -9.63
CA THR A 168 -17.80 1.73 -10.68
C THR A 168 -17.51 1.09 -12.04
N LEU A 169 -16.26 0.72 -12.32
CA LEU A 169 -15.82 0.27 -13.63
C LEU A 169 -16.62 -0.93 -14.15
N PHE A 170 -16.90 -1.91 -13.30
CA PHE A 170 -17.61 -3.14 -13.70
C PHE A 170 -19.12 -2.98 -13.83
N HIS A 171 -19.71 -1.84 -13.43
CA HIS A 171 -21.11 -1.51 -13.72
C HIS A 171 -21.31 -1.10 -15.19
N ILE A 172 -20.23 -0.79 -15.90
CA ILE A 172 -20.28 -0.52 -17.33
C ILE A 172 -20.35 -1.87 -18.06
N PRO A 173 -21.32 -2.11 -18.98
CA PRO A 173 -21.54 -3.43 -19.61
C PRO A 173 -20.29 -4.06 -20.24
N LYS A 174 -19.41 -3.25 -20.83
CA LYS A 174 -18.14 -3.72 -21.46
C LYS A 174 -17.13 -4.25 -20.45
N PHE A 175 -17.21 -3.83 -19.20
CA PHE A 175 -16.24 -4.16 -18.14
C PHE A 175 -16.82 -5.08 -17.06
N MET A 176 -18.05 -5.55 -17.18
CA MET A 176 -18.65 -6.51 -16.23
C MET A 176 -17.78 -7.75 -16.01
N VAL A 177 -17.10 -8.20 -17.05
CA VAL A 177 -16.16 -9.34 -17.03
C VAL A 177 -15.04 -9.17 -16.00
N LEU A 178 -14.70 -7.94 -15.61
CA LEU A 178 -13.66 -7.65 -14.61
C LEU A 178 -14.09 -8.04 -13.19
N ASN A 179 -15.41 -8.18 -12.95
CA ASN A 179 -15.97 -8.53 -11.64
C ASN A 179 -16.38 -10.00 -11.53
N ASP A 180 -15.99 -10.82 -12.49
CA ASP A 180 -16.32 -12.25 -12.48
C ASP A 180 -15.76 -12.94 -11.24
N VAL A 181 -16.59 -13.86 -10.69
CA VAL A 181 -16.25 -14.67 -9.53
C VAL A 181 -15.39 -15.87 -9.96
N GLY A 182 -14.45 -16.24 -9.12
CA GLY A 182 -13.58 -17.38 -9.34
C GLY A 182 -12.62 -17.17 -10.53
N PHE A 183 -12.33 -18.24 -11.24
CA PHE A 183 -11.37 -18.23 -12.35
C PHE A 183 -12.01 -17.94 -13.72
N LYS A 184 -13.25 -17.49 -13.75
CA LYS A 184 -13.88 -17.05 -15.01
C LYS A 184 -13.10 -15.87 -15.58
N ASN A 185 -12.82 -15.93 -16.89
CA ASN A 185 -12.09 -14.89 -17.61
C ASN A 185 -10.73 -14.52 -16.98
N ILE A 186 -10.03 -15.50 -16.41
CA ILE A 186 -8.74 -15.31 -15.71
C ILE A 186 -7.71 -14.57 -16.54
N GLY A 187 -7.70 -14.73 -17.86
CA GLY A 187 -6.77 -14.05 -18.75
C GLY A 187 -6.85 -12.53 -18.64
N ILE A 188 -8.07 -11.97 -18.66
CA ILE A 188 -8.30 -10.53 -18.52
C ILE A 188 -7.95 -10.07 -17.08
N GLN A 189 -8.36 -10.83 -16.07
CA GLN A 189 -8.04 -10.53 -14.68
C GLN A 189 -6.51 -10.47 -14.45
N MET A 190 -5.76 -11.41 -15.04
CA MET A 190 -4.30 -11.44 -14.92
C MET A 190 -3.62 -10.25 -15.60
N ILE A 191 -4.17 -9.72 -16.72
CA ILE A 191 -3.64 -8.51 -17.34
C ILE A 191 -3.69 -7.34 -16.36
N PHE A 192 -4.84 -7.13 -15.69
CA PHE A 192 -4.98 -6.06 -14.69
C PHE A 192 -4.06 -6.26 -13.49
N PHE A 193 -3.87 -7.51 -13.06
CA PHE A 193 -2.94 -7.84 -11.98
C PHE A 193 -1.49 -7.52 -12.34
N VAL A 194 -1.04 -7.94 -13.53
CA VAL A 194 0.32 -7.65 -14.02
C VAL A 194 0.54 -6.14 -14.19
N LEU A 195 -0.45 -5.42 -14.73
CA LEU A 195 -0.40 -3.96 -14.78
C LEU A 195 -0.26 -3.34 -13.39
N GLY A 196 -0.99 -3.87 -12.39
CA GLY A 196 -0.86 -3.45 -10.99
C GLY A 196 0.56 -3.63 -10.45
N ILE A 197 1.20 -4.79 -10.71
CA ILE A 197 2.59 -5.07 -10.32
C ILE A 197 3.56 -4.08 -10.97
N ILE A 198 3.42 -3.84 -12.27
CA ILE A 198 4.27 -2.92 -13.02
C ILE A 198 4.13 -1.50 -12.46
N LEU A 199 2.89 -1.02 -12.28
CA LEU A 199 2.62 0.31 -11.75
C LEU A 199 3.13 0.47 -10.32
N PHE A 200 2.89 -0.49 -9.43
CA PHE A 200 3.41 -0.48 -8.06
C PHE A 200 4.95 -0.35 -8.05
N SER A 201 5.62 -1.20 -8.82
CA SER A 201 7.08 -1.22 -8.89
C SER A 201 7.64 0.11 -9.43
N LEU A 202 7.03 0.63 -10.49
CA LEU A 202 7.45 1.87 -11.14
C LEU A 202 7.22 3.09 -10.23
N LEU A 203 6.03 3.20 -9.63
CA LEU A 203 5.69 4.31 -8.73
C LEU A 203 6.58 4.31 -7.48
N THR A 204 6.81 3.14 -6.89
CA THR A 204 7.69 2.98 -5.71
C THR A 204 9.14 3.32 -6.06
N PHE A 205 9.64 2.87 -7.21
CA PHE A 205 10.99 3.18 -7.68
C PHE A 205 11.19 4.67 -7.90
N ILE A 206 10.26 5.32 -8.60
CA ILE A 206 10.29 6.79 -8.82
C ILE A 206 10.28 7.53 -7.48
N SER A 207 9.43 7.09 -6.56
CA SER A 207 9.31 7.68 -5.23
C SER A 207 10.63 7.59 -4.46
N TYR A 208 11.25 6.42 -4.44
CA TYR A 208 12.52 6.17 -3.77
C TYR A 208 13.64 7.09 -4.28
N TYR A 209 13.84 7.16 -5.60
CA TYR A 209 14.87 8.02 -6.19
C TYR A 209 14.61 9.51 -5.94
N ARG A 210 13.36 9.94 -6.06
CA ARG A 210 12.99 11.34 -5.74
C ARG A 210 13.22 11.66 -4.27
N SER A 211 12.96 10.72 -3.38
CA SER A 211 13.15 10.90 -1.93
C SER A 211 14.63 11.09 -1.58
N ILE A 212 15.52 10.27 -2.13
CA ILE A 212 16.97 10.43 -1.92
C ILE A 212 17.44 11.81 -2.38
N ASN A 213 17.08 12.21 -3.60
CA ASN A 213 17.51 13.48 -4.18
C ASN A 213 17.00 14.70 -3.40
N LYS A 214 15.78 14.60 -2.85
CA LYS A 214 15.19 15.69 -2.06
C LYS A 214 15.76 15.74 -0.66
N PHE A 215 15.84 14.61 0.01
CA PHE A 215 16.30 14.55 1.40
C PHE A 215 17.76 14.94 1.57
N ASN A 216 18.61 14.66 0.57
CA ASN A 216 20.00 15.10 0.58
C ASN A 216 20.16 16.63 0.62
N LYS A 217 19.15 17.38 0.13
CA LYS A 217 19.11 18.85 0.10
C LYS A 217 18.46 19.47 1.34
N VAL A 218 17.92 18.65 2.24
CA VAL A 218 17.31 19.15 3.48
C VAL A 218 18.41 19.37 4.51
N ASP A 219 18.55 20.60 5.01
CA ASP A 219 19.38 20.91 6.17
C ASP A 219 18.61 20.50 7.44
N LEU A 220 19.21 19.62 8.23
CA LEU A 220 18.67 19.03 9.45
C LEU A 220 19.54 19.40 10.64
#